data_39e5953efcb98ca5b1b5205b3a0c345a
#
_entry.id   39e5953efcb98ca5b1b5205b3a0c345a
#
_cell.length_a   1.000
_cell.length_b   1.000
_cell.length_c   1.000
_cell.angle_alpha   90.00
_cell.angle_beta   90.00
_cell.angle_gamma   90.00
#
_symmetry.space_group_name_H-M   'P 1'
#
loop_
_entity.id
_entity.type
_entity.pdbx_description
1 polymer ?
#
loop_
_entity_poly.entity_id
_entity_poly.type
_entity_poly.pdbx_seq_one_letter_code
_entity_poly.pdbx_strand_id
1 'polypeptide(L)'
;MKLTVLSENAVLYPGLEGEFGLSVYLEEGDTRLLFDAGERDACLRNAEKLGIDLRRVTAVAFSHNHRDHCGGFLRLAELLPPDVPIYAHSGFFIRKWWDHRCDPPQQETYSQTLELVGPPMEASWFFQQGLTGFRCLADDCIQIAPHVYLLGNFPAPGPEEAVHPSSVMEGPDGRLVLDTFPEEQVCVVDTPAGLVVLTGCAHNGIRSILSTVERRFPERPLQAVFGGTHLVPPDPERIARTADYFRHSFITCAGVCHCTGPMGLEVFAQTVPAYLPTGAGLVWQTPSFARTSAGRKEN
;
A
#
# COMPACT_ATOMS: atom_id res chain seq x y z
N MET A 1 -11.98 -4.62 -12.86
CA MET A 1 -10.90 -4.86 -11.89
C MET A 1 -11.46 -5.62 -10.69
N LYS A 2 -10.68 -6.55 -10.14
CA LYS A 2 -10.99 -7.25 -8.88
C LYS A 2 -9.79 -7.13 -7.96
N LEU A 3 -10.04 -6.90 -6.67
CA LEU A 3 -9.06 -6.78 -5.61
C LEU A 3 -9.37 -7.80 -4.52
N THR A 4 -8.35 -8.49 -3.99
CA THR A 4 -8.44 -9.38 -2.84
C THR A 4 -7.36 -9.01 -1.84
N VAL A 5 -7.73 -8.73 -0.59
CA VAL A 5 -6.78 -8.50 0.50
C VAL A 5 -6.31 -9.86 1.02
N LEU A 6 -5.02 -10.15 0.88
CA LEU A 6 -4.42 -11.42 1.28
C LEU A 6 -3.84 -11.37 2.69
N SER A 7 -3.26 -10.25 3.09
CA SER A 7 -2.74 -10.03 4.44
C SER A 7 -3.19 -8.68 4.97
N GLU A 8 -3.62 -8.65 6.22
CA GLU A 8 -4.04 -7.47 6.96
C GLU A 8 -4.11 -7.81 8.45
N ASN A 9 -4.11 -6.77 9.32
CA ASN A 9 -4.19 -6.92 10.78
C ASN A 9 -5.50 -7.58 11.22
N ALA A 10 -6.60 -7.27 10.54
CA ALA A 10 -7.92 -7.85 10.77
C ALA A 10 -8.23 -8.99 9.78
N VAL A 11 -9.12 -9.88 10.18
CA VAL A 11 -9.58 -11.02 9.38
C VAL A 11 -11.08 -10.94 9.22
N LEU A 12 -11.59 -10.99 7.99
CA LEU A 12 -13.04 -10.92 7.74
C LEU A 12 -13.75 -12.28 7.80
N TYR A 13 -13.02 -13.37 7.54
CA TYR A 13 -13.64 -14.70 7.47
C TYR A 13 -12.89 -15.71 8.34
N PRO A 14 -13.60 -16.58 9.06
CA PRO A 14 -12.98 -17.68 9.82
C PRO A 14 -12.07 -18.55 8.95
N GLY A 15 -10.95 -18.96 9.50
CA GLY A 15 -9.98 -19.83 8.82
C GLY A 15 -8.90 -19.09 8.04
N LEU A 16 -9.01 -17.79 7.83
CA LEU A 16 -7.91 -16.96 7.34
C LEU A 16 -7.02 -16.51 8.50
N GLU A 17 -5.85 -16.02 8.18
CA GLU A 17 -4.85 -15.57 9.13
C GLU A 17 -4.60 -14.06 8.99
N GLY A 18 -4.55 -13.38 10.14
CA GLY A 18 -4.13 -11.98 10.23
C GLY A 18 -2.67 -11.88 10.63
N GLU A 19 -2.00 -10.84 10.19
CA GLU A 19 -0.69 -10.45 10.69
C GLU A 19 -0.57 -8.92 10.62
N PHE A 20 0.35 -8.35 11.38
CA PHE A 20 0.69 -6.94 11.18
C PHE A 20 1.43 -6.82 9.85
N GLY A 21 0.70 -6.48 8.78
CA GLY A 21 1.25 -6.40 7.44
C GLY A 21 0.17 -6.39 6.37
N LEU A 22 0.46 -5.75 5.25
CA LEU A 22 -0.48 -5.59 4.14
C LEU A 22 -0.01 -6.36 2.90
N SER A 23 -0.96 -7.04 2.25
CA SER A 23 -0.77 -7.62 0.91
C SER A 23 -2.09 -7.63 0.16
N VAL A 24 -2.08 -7.11 -1.06
CA VAL A 24 -3.25 -6.99 -1.92
C VAL A 24 -2.99 -7.66 -3.26
N TYR A 25 -3.85 -8.60 -3.64
CA TYR A 25 -3.86 -9.22 -4.96
C TYR A 25 -4.88 -8.55 -5.86
N LEU A 26 -4.41 -8.07 -7.01
CA LEU A 26 -5.21 -7.32 -7.98
C LEU A 26 -5.26 -8.05 -9.31
N GLU A 27 -6.47 -8.15 -9.88
CA GLU A 27 -6.75 -8.70 -11.19
C GLU A 27 -7.37 -7.63 -12.09
N GLU A 28 -6.67 -7.28 -13.19
CA GLU A 28 -7.17 -6.36 -14.22
C GLU A 28 -6.80 -6.90 -15.61
N GLY A 29 -7.79 -7.32 -16.38
CA GLY A 29 -7.55 -8.03 -17.64
C GLY A 29 -6.68 -9.27 -17.41
N ASP A 30 -5.53 -9.33 -18.10
CA ASP A 30 -4.54 -10.40 -17.94
C ASP A 30 -3.52 -10.10 -16.82
N THR A 31 -3.56 -8.91 -16.23
CA THR A 31 -2.66 -8.51 -15.16
C THR A 31 -3.09 -9.13 -13.84
N ARG A 32 -2.12 -9.73 -13.16
CA ARG A 32 -2.23 -10.28 -11.79
C ARG A 32 -1.09 -9.69 -10.97
N LEU A 33 -1.38 -8.54 -10.35
CA LEU A 33 -0.40 -7.83 -9.54
C LEU A 33 -0.53 -8.25 -8.08
N LEU A 34 0.59 -8.58 -7.45
CA LEU A 34 0.69 -8.59 -5.99
C LEU A 34 1.31 -7.27 -5.55
N PHE A 35 0.53 -6.47 -4.82
CA PHE A 35 0.97 -5.21 -4.23
C PHE A 35 1.22 -5.45 -2.75
N ASP A 36 2.47 -5.35 -2.32
CA ASP A 36 3.02 -5.77 -1.05
C ASP A 36 2.87 -7.27 -0.73
N ALA A 37 3.60 -7.78 0.24
CA ALA A 37 3.68 -9.21 0.57
C ALA A 37 3.38 -9.55 2.03
N GLY A 38 3.03 -8.55 2.86
CA GLY A 38 2.87 -8.73 4.29
C GLY A 38 4.20 -8.83 5.03
N GLU A 39 4.16 -9.15 6.31
CA GLU A 39 5.36 -9.28 7.16
C GLU A 39 5.96 -10.68 7.09
N ARG A 40 5.12 -11.72 7.08
CA ARG A 40 5.55 -13.12 7.12
C ARG A 40 4.95 -13.93 5.99
N ASP A 41 4.07 -14.86 6.29
CA ASP A 41 3.55 -15.80 5.31
C ASP A 41 2.01 -15.89 5.31
N ALA A 42 1.31 -14.99 6.00
CA ALA A 42 -0.16 -14.96 6.00
C ALA A 42 -0.70 -14.76 4.58
N CYS A 43 -0.07 -13.92 3.75
CA CYS A 43 -0.49 -13.72 2.37
C CYS A 43 -0.47 -15.02 1.55
N LEU A 44 0.55 -15.89 1.73
CA LEU A 44 0.64 -17.18 1.04
C LEU A 44 -0.45 -18.13 1.49
N ARG A 45 -0.60 -18.29 2.82
CA ARG A 45 -1.60 -19.20 3.40
C ARG A 45 -3.03 -18.79 3.08
N ASN A 46 -3.30 -17.49 3.11
CA ASN A 46 -4.61 -16.97 2.76
C ASN A 46 -4.88 -17.08 1.25
N ALA A 47 -3.88 -16.86 0.39
CA ALA A 47 -4.03 -17.08 -1.05
C ALA A 47 -4.42 -18.53 -1.34
N GLU A 48 -3.75 -19.52 -0.72
CA GLU A 48 -4.08 -20.93 -0.86
C GLU A 48 -5.53 -21.23 -0.42
N LYS A 49 -5.95 -20.74 0.77
CA LYS A 49 -7.30 -20.91 1.30
C LYS A 49 -8.38 -20.25 0.44
N LEU A 50 -8.04 -19.13 -0.23
CA LEU A 50 -8.92 -18.41 -1.14
C LEU A 50 -8.88 -18.94 -2.57
N GLY A 51 -8.07 -19.97 -2.86
CA GLY A 51 -7.93 -20.56 -4.20
C GLY A 51 -7.18 -19.67 -5.19
N ILE A 52 -6.34 -18.75 -4.70
CA ILE A 52 -5.51 -17.87 -5.52
C ILE A 52 -4.13 -18.50 -5.71
N ASP A 53 -3.79 -18.82 -6.96
CA ASP A 53 -2.47 -19.38 -7.31
C ASP A 53 -1.47 -18.26 -7.55
N LEU A 54 -0.61 -17.99 -6.56
CA LEU A 54 0.41 -16.94 -6.62
C LEU A 54 1.52 -17.21 -7.67
N ARG A 55 1.66 -18.45 -8.17
CA ARG A 55 2.58 -18.75 -9.31
C ARG A 55 2.11 -18.09 -10.61
N ARG A 56 0.86 -17.64 -10.67
CA ARG A 56 0.27 -16.94 -11.81
C ARG A 56 0.39 -15.41 -11.73
N VAL A 57 1.07 -14.88 -10.73
CA VAL A 57 1.38 -13.46 -10.59
C VAL A 57 2.20 -13.01 -11.81
N THR A 58 1.76 -11.95 -12.45
CA THR A 58 2.42 -11.35 -13.63
C THR A 58 3.30 -10.17 -13.27
N ALA A 59 3.16 -9.63 -12.07
CA ALA A 59 3.99 -8.57 -11.51
C ALA A 59 3.88 -8.54 -9.98
N VAL A 60 4.94 -8.10 -9.32
CA VAL A 60 4.95 -7.72 -7.90
C VAL A 60 5.35 -6.26 -7.80
N ALA A 61 4.77 -5.50 -6.89
CA ALA A 61 5.19 -4.14 -6.59
C ALA A 61 5.19 -3.92 -5.07
N PHE A 62 6.21 -3.23 -4.56
CA PHE A 62 6.28 -2.82 -3.17
C PHE A 62 5.88 -1.37 -3.03
N SER A 63 5.01 -1.06 -2.07
CA SER A 63 4.62 0.31 -1.77
C SER A 63 5.76 1.10 -1.15
N HIS A 64 6.47 0.49 -0.23
CA HIS A 64 7.65 1.03 0.45
C HIS A 64 8.45 -0.12 1.08
N ASN A 65 9.49 0.18 1.82
CA ASN A 65 10.47 -0.81 2.25
C ASN A 65 10.29 -1.31 3.70
N HIS A 66 9.20 -0.99 4.39
CA HIS A 66 8.98 -1.52 5.72
C HIS A 66 8.73 -3.03 5.68
N ARG A 67 9.20 -3.71 6.74
CA ARG A 67 9.19 -5.17 6.85
C ARG A 67 7.78 -5.76 6.76
N ASP A 68 6.80 -5.10 7.31
CA ASP A 68 5.38 -5.49 7.29
C ASP A 68 4.70 -5.38 5.91
N HIS A 69 5.42 -4.85 4.90
CA HIS A 69 5.00 -4.81 3.50
C HIS A 69 5.85 -5.70 2.59
N CYS A 70 7.09 -5.96 2.95
CA CYS A 70 8.01 -6.70 2.08
C CYS A 70 8.57 -8.00 2.71
N GLY A 71 8.37 -8.23 4.00
CA GLY A 71 8.96 -9.38 4.71
C GLY A 71 8.48 -10.73 4.20
N GLY A 72 7.19 -10.85 3.91
CA GLY A 72 6.59 -12.08 3.37
C GLY A 72 7.14 -12.46 1.99
N PHE A 73 7.75 -11.50 1.28
CA PHE A 73 8.38 -11.75 -0.02
C PHE A 73 9.51 -12.78 0.05
N LEU A 74 10.19 -12.91 1.19
CA LEU A 74 11.22 -13.93 1.39
C LEU A 74 10.71 -15.36 1.10
N ARG A 75 9.45 -15.62 1.43
CA ARG A 75 8.82 -16.93 1.17
C ARG A 75 8.11 -16.97 -0.17
N LEU A 76 7.50 -15.85 -0.58
CA LEU A 76 6.82 -15.73 -1.86
C LEU A 76 7.76 -15.97 -3.04
N ALA A 77 9.00 -15.51 -2.96
CA ALA A 77 10.02 -15.62 -4.00
C ALA A 77 10.22 -17.05 -4.49
N GLU A 78 10.06 -18.04 -3.61
CA GLU A 78 10.22 -19.47 -3.95
C GLU A 78 9.14 -19.98 -4.94
N LEU A 79 8.02 -19.26 -5.05
CA LEU A 79 6.88 -19.63 -5.91
C LEU A 79 6.84 -18.87 -7.23
N LEU A 80 7.57 -17.77 -7.32
CA LEU A 80 7.47 -16.87 -8.47
C LEU A 80 8.33 -17.36 -9.65
N PRO A 81 7.88 -17.11 -10.91
CA PRO A 81 8.74 -17.27 -12.07
C PRO A 81 10.00 -16.38 -11.94
N PRO A 82 11.18 -16.88 -12.36
CA PRO A 82 12.43 -16.13 -12.19
C PRO A 82 12.46 -14.75 -12.87
N ASP A 83 11.72 -14.58 -13.96
CA ASP A 83 11.65 -13.39 -14.79
C ASP A 83 10.44 -12.49 -14.49
N VAL A 84 9.61 -12.84 -13.49
CA VAL A 84 8.48 -12.01 -13.11
C VAL A 84 8.93 -10.59 -12.76
N PRO A 85 8.33 -9.54 -13.33
CA PRO A 85 8.67 -8.17 -12.96
C PRO A 85 8.38 -7.90 -11.48
N ILE A 86 9.40 -7.39 -10.76
CA ILE A 86 9.30 -7.00 -9.36
C ILE A 86 9.70 -5.53 -9.29
N TYR A 87 8.75 -4.69 -8.99
CA TYR A 87 8.91 -3.24 -8.98
C TYR A 87 9.12 -2.72 -7.56
N ALA A 88 10.21 -1.99 -7.35
CA ALA A 88 10.48 -1.22 -6.15
C ALA A 88 11.06 0.13 -6.53
N HIS A 89 10.85 1.16 -5.70
CA HIS A 89 11.51 2.44 -5.92
C HIS A 89 13.02 2.34 -5.68
N SER A 90 13.81 3.21 -6.29
CA SER A 90 15.28 3.21 -6.19
C SER A 90 15.80 3.39 -4.75
N GLY A 91 15.02 4.01 -3.86
CA GLY A 91 15.30 4.14 -2.43
C GLY A 91 14.94 2.91 -1.58
N PHE A 92 14.45 1.82 -2.18
CA PHE A 92 13.92 0.66 -1.44
C PHE A 92 14.90 0.02 -0.47
N PHE A 93 16.20 0.10 -0.70
CA PHE A 93 17.22 -0.50 0.18
C PHE A 93 17.82 0.48 1.19
N ILE A 94 17.29 1.69 1.33
CA ILE A 94 17.68 2.61 2.41
C ILE A 94 17.28 1.96 3.73
N ARG A 95 18.24 1.88 4.67
CA ARG A 95 18.00 1.29 5.98
C ARG A 95 17.16 2.23 6.82
N LYS A 96 16.18 1.68 7.54
CA LYS A 96 15.21 2.42 8.34
C LYS A 96 15.03 1.83 9.72
N TRP A 97 14.79 2.72 10.67
CA TRP A 97 14.56 2.33 12.07
C TRP A 97 13.41 3.13 12.67
N TRP A 98 12.79 2.53 13.67
CA TRP A 98 11.94 3.24 14.62
C TRP A 98 12.78 3.60 15.85
N ASP A 99 12.82 4.89 16.20
CA ASP A 99 13.56 5.40 17.35
C ASP A 99 12.66 5.52 18.58
N HIS A 100 12.70 4.53 19.44
CA HIS A 100 11.88 4.47 20.66
C HIS A 100 12.20 5.56 21.70
N ARG A 101 13.30 6.31 21.54
CA ARG A 101 13.61 7.46 22.41
C ARG A 101 12.62 8.61 22.23
N CYS A 102 11.91 8.64 21.11
CA CYS A 102 10.86 9.62 20.82
C CYS A 102 9.46 9.17 21.28
N ASP A 103 9.33 7.93 21.76
CA ASP A 103 8.06 7.39 22.24
C ASP A 103 7.69 7.98 23.61
N PRO A 104 6.37 8.02 23.96
CA PRO A 104 5.96 8.45 25.30
C PRO A 104 6.56 7.57 26.41
N PRO A 105 6.92 8.13 27.58
CA PRO A 105 7.62 7.42 28.67
C PRO A 105 6.90 6.18 29.24
N GLN A 106 5.67 5.92 28.87
CA GLN A 106 4.86 4.80 29.35
C GLN A 106 5.08 3.50 28.56
N GLN A 107 5.87 3.53 27.49
CA GLN A 107 6.24 2.32 26.71
C GLN A 107 7.59 1.75 27.16
N GLU A 108 7.74 1.45 28.46
CA GLU A 108 8.99 0.91 29.06
C GLU A 108 9.39 -0.50 28.60
N THR A 109 8.76 -1.06 27.58
CA THR A 109 8.93 -2.47 27.21
C THR A 109 10.00 -2.75 26.15
N TYR A 110 10.63 -1.74 25.58
CA TYR A 110 11.64 -1.96 24.55
C TYR A 110 13.06 -1.97 25.12
N SER A 111 13.72 -3.12 25.01
CA SER A 111 15.13 -3.30 25.39
C SER A 111 16.10 -2.63 24.41
N GLN A 112 15.65 -2.22 23.24
CA GLN A 112 16.43 -1.58 22.19
C GLN A 112 15.91 -0.16 21.93
N THR A 113 16.83 0.79 21.83
CA THR A 113 16.49 2.19 21.52
C THR A 113 16.14 2.40 20.04
N LEU A 114 16.64 1.54 19.16
CA LEU A 114 16.39 1.55 17.72
C LEU A 114 15.92 0.17 17.29
N GLU A 115 14.76 0.12 16.64
CA GLU A 115 14.21 -1.08 16.00
C GLU A 115 14.38 -0.97 14.48
N LEU A 116 15.02 -1.97 13.85
CA LEU A 116 15.12 -2.05 12.39
C LEU A 116 13.75 -2.39 11.82
N VAL A 117 13.17 -1.44 11.09
CA VAL A 117 11.85 -1.60 10.43
C VAL A 117 11.96 -1.74 8.91
N GLY A 118 13.15 -1.52 8.35
CA GLY A 118 13.42 -1.63 6.92
C GLY A 118 13.39 -3.07 6.39
N PRO A 119 13.71 -3.26 5.09
CA PRO A 119 13.54 -4.53 4.42
C PRO A 119 14.47 -5.59 4.99
N PRO A 120 14.01 -6.84 5.11
CA PRO A 120 14.83 -7.94 5.63
C PRO A 120 15.81 -8.51 4.59
N MET A 121 15.84 -7.95 3.37
CA MET A 121 16.72 -8.38 2.29
C MET A 121 17.48 -7.19 1.68
N GLU A 122 18.62 -7.49 1.11
CA GLU A 122 19.43 -6.56 0.31
C GLU A 122 19.23 -6.77 -1.20
N ALA A 123 19.66 -5.82 -2.03
CA ALA A 123 19.53 -5.93 -3.49
C ALA A 123 20.17 -7.20 -4.06
N SER A 124 21.30 -7.64 -3.50
CA SER A 124 21.99 -8.87 -3.89
C SER A 124 21.18 -10.15 -3.66
N TRP A 125 20.26 -10.11 -2.69
CA TRP A 125 19.42 -11.26 -2.36
C TRP A 125 18.53 -11.68 -3.54
N PHE A 126 17.93 -10.73 -4.28
CA PHE A 126 17.11 -11.04 -5.46
C PHE A 126 17.90 -11.86 -6.51
N PHE A 127 19.12 -11.46 -6.75
CA PHE A 127 20.03 -12.19 -7.64
C PHE A 127 20.37 -13.60 -7.14
N GLN A 128 20.59 -13.73 -5.82
CA GLN A 128 20.90 -15.02 -5.19
C GLN A 128 19.71 -15.98 -5.27
N GLN A 129 18.46 -15.46 -5.29
CA GLN A 129 17.26 -16.26 -5.51
C GLN A 129 16.98 -16.54 -6.99
N GLY A 130 17.82 -16.07 -7.92
CA GLY A 130 17.61 -16.22 -9.35
C GLY A 130 16.50 -15.32 -9.93
N LEU A 131 16.04 -14.30 -9.18
CA LEU A 131 15.00 -13.38 -9.63
C LEU A 131 15.59 -12.31 -10.55
N THR A 132 15.47 -12.51 -11.86
CA THR A 132 16.02 -11.60 -12.88
C THR A 132 15.08 -10.45 -13.24
N GLY A 133 13.83 -10.51 -12.76
CA GLY A 133 12.78 -9.54 -13.04
C GLY A 133 12.79 -8.30 -12.14
N PHE A 134 13.72 -8.18 -11.17
CA PHE A 134 13.77 -7.04 -10.27
C PHE A 134 14.06 -5.71 -11.00
N ARG A 135 13.27 -4.66 -10.73
CA ARG A 135 13.33 -3.34 -11.36
C ARG A 135 13.30 -2.23 -10.30
N CYS A 136 14.36 -1.44 -10.23
CA CYS A 136 14.38 -0.20 -9.46
C CYS A 136 13.79 0.94 -10.28
N LEU A 137 12.77 1.59 -9.77
CA LEU A 137 12.10 2.72 -10.40
C LEU A 137 12.60 4.04 -9.80
N ALA A 138 12.75 5.05 -10.64
CA ALA A 138 13.07 6.42 -10.22
C ALA A 138 12.09 7.44 -10.82
N ASP A 139 11.15 6.98 -11.62
CA ASP A 139 10.15 7.81 -12.30
C ASP A 139 9.02 8.21 -11.36
N ASP A 140 8.48 9.42 -11.53
CA ASP A 140 7.32 9.89 -10.75
C ASP A 140 6.05 9.08 -11.05
N CYS A 141 5.95 8.53 -12.27
CA CYS A 141 4.83 7.70 -12.69
C CYS A 141 5.26 6.78 -13.83
N ILE A 142 5.03 5.50 -13.68
CA ILE A 142 5.30 4.48 -14.70
C ILE A 142 4.07 3.59 -14.90
N GLN A 143 3.74 3.30 -16.15
CA GLN A 143 2.74 2.30 -16.49
C GLN A 143 3.40 0.92 -16.51
N ILE A 144 3.00 0.02 -15.61
CA ILE A 144 3.57 -1.34 -15.47
C ILE A 144 2.75 -2.41 -16.20
N ALA A 145 1.48 -2.11 -16.48
CA ALA A 145 0.57 -2.96 -17.27
C ALA A 145 -0.55 -2.09 -17.86
N PRO A 146 -1.38 -2.60 -18.79
CA PRO A 146 -2.55 -1.86 -19.28
C PRO A 146 -3.41 -1.34 -18.11
N HIS A 147 -3.61 -0.02 -18.05
CA HIS A 147 -4.38 0.68 -17.00
C HIS A 147 -3.81 0.60 -15.58
N VAL A 148 -2.62 0.04 -15.36
CA VAL A 148 -1.99 -0.10 -14.05
C VAL A 148 -0.70 0.72 -14.00
N TYR A 149 -0.62 1.63 -13.04
CA TYR A 149 0.47 2.58 -12.87
C TYR A 149 1.06 2.49 -11.46
N LEU A 150 2.34 2.77 -11.32
CA LEU A 150 3.00 3.08 -10.05
C LEU A 150 3.36 4.56 -10.04
N LEU A 151 3.02 5.25 -8.96
CA LEU A 151 3.38 6.65 -8.71
C LEU A 151 4.24 6.72 -7.46
N GLY A 152 5.33 7.48 -7.53
CA GLY A 152 6.26 7.75 -6.43
C GLY A 152 6.74 9.19 -6.43
N ASN A 153 7.85 9.46 -5.74
CA ASN A 153 8.46 10.79 -5.63
C ASN A 153 7.47 11.86 -5.14
N PHE A 154 6.72 11.52 -4.09
CA PHE A 154 5.74 12.46 -3.52
C PHE A 154 6.43 13.67 -2.92
N PRO A 155 5.83 14.88 -3.00
CA PRO A 155 6.33 16.02 -2.27
C PRO A 155 6.25 15.76 -0.76
N ALA A 156 7.16 16.38 0.00
CA ALA A 156 7.10 16.32 1.45
C ALA A 156 5.69 16.69 1.95
N PRO A 157 5.12 15.92 2.88
CA PRO A 157 3.78 16.21 3.40
C PRO A 157 3.77 17.53 4.16
N GLY A 158 2.62 18.20 4.15
CA GLY A 158 2.41 19.39 4.97
C GLY A 158 2.48 19.06 6.47
N PRO A 159 2.57 20.08 7.33
CA PRO A 159 2.72 19.88 8.78
C PRO A 159 1.57 19.07 9.41
N GLU A 160 0.40 19.07 8.78
CA GLU A 160 -0.77 18.31 9.22
C GLU A 160 -0.67 16.80 8.97
N GLU A 161 0.27 16.38 8.11
CA GLU A 161 0.54 14.99 7.75
C GLU A 161 2.03 14.65 7.99
N ALA A 162 2.72 15.43 8.81
CA ALA A 162 4.15 15.26 9.08
C ALA A 162 4.48 13.84 9.53
N VAL A 163 5.64 13.37 9.09
CA VAL A 163 6.18 12.08 9.51
C VAL A 163 6.48 12.09 11.02
N HIS A 164 6.23 10.97 11.69
CA HIS A 164 6.51 10.84 13.11
C HIS A 164 8.02 10.93 13.38
N PRO A 165 8.48 11.65 14.41
CA PRO A 165 9.91 11.84 14.69
C PRO A 165 10.67 10.55 15.02
N SER A 166 9.97 9.48 15.42
CA SER A 166 10.56 8.15 15.62
C SER A 166 10.95 7.46 14.29
N SER A 167 10.40 7.88 13.17
CA SER A 167 10.73 7.31 11.86
C SER A 167 12.05 7.91 11.37
N VAL A 168 13.12 7.12 11.37
CA VAL A 168 14.45 7.58 10.96
C VAL A 168 15.07 6.65 9.92
N MET A 169 15.85 7.23 9.02
CA MET A 169 16.55 6.52 7.96
C MET A 169 18.05 6.83 7.96
N GLU A 170 18.84 6.01 7.31
CA GLU A 170 20.25 6.24 7.07
C GLU A 170 20.44 7.32 6.00
N GLY A 171 21.03 8.44 6.38
CA GLY A 171 21.40 9.49 5.46
C GLY A 171 22.66 9.17 4.67
N PRO A 172 23.01 9.98 3.65
CA PRO A 172 24.18 9.74 2.78
C PRO A 172 25.52 9.69 3.50
N ASP A 173 25.61 10.27 4.70
CA ASP A 173 26.81 10.27 5.55
C ASP A 173 26.78 9.16 6.61
N GLY A 174 25.82 8.23 6.55
CA GLY A 174 25.63 7.16 7.50
C GLY A 174 25.00 7.58 8.83
N ARG A 175 24.61 8.84 9.00
CA ARG A 175 23.88 9.31 10.19
C ARG A 175 22.39 9.08 10.04
N LEU A 176 21.73 8.89 11.19
CA LEU A 176 20.27 8.83 11.20
C LEU A 176 19.68 10.23 11.04
N VAL A 177 18.76 10.34 10.10
CA VAL A 177 17.96 11.55 9.83
C VAL A 177 16.48 11.19 9.85
N LEU A 178 15.59 12.17 9.99
CA LEU A 178 14.16 11.96 9.85
C LEU A 178 13.88 11.28 8.50
N ASP A 179 13.09 10.22 8.53
CA ASP A 179 12.69 9.53 7.29
C ASP A 179 11.76 10.43 6.46
N THR A 180 12.08 10.60 5.22
CA THR A 180 11.25 11.34 4.25
C THR A 180 10.49 10.43 3.30
N PHE A 181 10.61 9.10 3.50
CA PHE A 181 9.99 8.07 2.68
C PHE A 181 10.16 8.31 1.17
N PRO A 182 11.40 8.52 0.70
CA PRO A 182 11.65 8.83 -0.70
C PRO A 182 11.27 7.67 -1.64
N GLU A 183 11.21 6.46 -1.10
CA GLU A 183 10.89 5.25 -1.86
C GLU A 183 9.39 4.91 -1.88
N GLU A 184 8.54 5.67 -1.17
CA GLU A 184 7.11 5.36 -1.12
C GLU A 184 6.47 5.54 -2.50
N GLN A 185 5.67 4.54 -2.88
CA GLN A 185 4.88 4.56 -4.11
C GLN A 185 3.50 3.97 -3.88
N VAL A 186 2.55 4.33 -4.73
CA VAL A 186 1.18 3.81 -4.75
C VAL A 186 0.89 3.16 -6.09
N CYS A 187 -0.01 2.18 -6.07
CA CYS A 187 -0.54 1.62 -7.30
C CYS A 187 -1.85 2.34 -7.67
N VAL A 188 -1.96 2.78 -8.91
CA VAL A 188 -3.16 3.42 -9.46
C VAL A 188 -3.68 2.60 -10.62
N VAL A 189 -4.96 2.23 -10.56
CA VAL A 189 -5.63 1.52 -11.65
C VAL A 189 -6.69 2.44 -12.25
N ASP A 190 -6.54 2.73 -13.55
CA ASP A 190 -7.50 3.53 -14.31
C ASP A 190 -8.62 2.62 -14.83
N THR A 191 -9.77 2.64 -14.17
CA THR A 191 -10.94 1.82 -14.51
C THR A 191 -12.01 2.66 -15.22
N PRO A 192 -12.96 2.06 -15.92
CA PRO A 192 -14.08 2.81 -16.51
C PRO A 192 -14.86 3.69 -15.52
N ALA A 193 -14.83 3.32 -14.22
CA ALA A 193 -15.54 4.03 -13.16
C ALA A 193 -14.74 5.18 -12.55
N GLY A 194 -13.44 5.25 -12.80
CA GLY A 194 -12.49 6.20 -12.21
C GLY A 194 -11.25 5.50 -11.69
N LEU A 195 -10.42 6.24 -10.97
CA LEU A 195 -9.18 5.73 -10.42
C LEU A 195 -9.41 4.92 -9.15
N VAL A 196 -8.76 3.78 -9.06
CA VAL A 196 -8.62 3.01 -7.82
C VAL A 196 -7.16 3.13 -7.37
N VAL A 197 -6.96 3.59 -6.14
CA VAL A 197 -5.63 3.81 -5.56
C VAL A 197 -5.38 2.77 -4.47
N LEU A 198 -4.25 2.05 -4.57
CA LEU A 198 -3.75 1.19 -3.51
C LEU A 198 -2.56 1.88 -2.85
N THR A 199 -2.65 2.11 -1.55
CA THR A 199 -1.56 2.61 -0.71
C THR A 199 -0.97 1.48 0.12
N GLY A 200 0.31 1.58 0.50
CA GLY A 200 0.86 0.79 1.61
C GLY A 200 0.45 1.42 2.92
N CYS A 201 1.26 2.34 3.39
CA CYS A 201 1.03 3.10 4.63
C CYS A 201 0.64 4.56 4.42
N ALA A 202 0.98 5.16 3.29
CA ALA A 202 0.81 6.59 3.01
C ALA A 202 1.61 7.49 3.99
N HIS A 203 2.89 7.18 4.18
CA HIS A 203 3.82 7.95 5.03
C HIS A 203 4.02 9.39 4.57
N ASN A 204 3.96 9.62 3.23
CA ASN A 204 3.98 10.96 2.64
C ASN A 204 2.65 11.73 2.79
N GLY A 205 1.75 11.25 3.64
CA GLY A 205 0.44 11.82 3.91
C GLY A 205 -0.60 11.43 2.86
N ILE A 206 -1.69 10.81 3.31
CA ILE A 206 -2.72 10.28 2.39
C ILE A 206 -3.35 11.39 1.52
N ARG A 207 -3.60 12.57 2.06
CA ARG A 207 -4.17 13.71 1.31
C ARG A 207 -3.17 14.25 0.28
N SER A 208 -1.89 14.32 0.66
CA SER A 208 -0.80 14.75 -0.22
C SER A 208 -0.62 13.77 -1.40
N ILE A 209 -0.66 12.47 -1.11
CA ILE A 209 -0.58 11.40 -2.12
C ILE A 209 -1.78 11.49 -3.07
N LEU A 210 -3.01 11.51 -2.55
CA LEU A 210 -4.21 11.56 -3.39
C LEU A 210 -4.28 12.82 -4.25
N SER A 211 -3.88 13.98 -3.69
CA SER A 211 -3.75 15.22 -4.47
C SER A 211 -2.72 15.11 -5.60
N THR A 212 -1.65 14.34 -5.40
CA THR A 212 -0.66 14.08 -6.46
C THR A 212 -1.23 13.16 -7.53
N VAL A 213 -2.00 12.14 -7.15
CA VAL A 213 -2.73 11.29 -8.11
C VAL A 213 -3.71 12.11 -8.94
N GLU A 214 -4.52 12.99 -8.33
CA GLU A 214 -5.47 13.85 -9.02
C GLU A 214 -4.76 14.79 -10.02
N ARG A 215 -3.64 15.39 -9.64
CA ARG A 215 -2.85 16.23 -10.55
C ARG A 215 -2.28 15.43 -11.74
N ARG A 216 -1.93 14.17 -11.53
CA ARG A 216 -1.38 13.30 -12.59
C ARG A 216 -2.45 12.82 -13.55
N PHE A 217 -3.69 12.66 -13.08
CA PHE A 217 -4.83 12.19 -13.86
C PHE A 217 -6.02 13.17 -13.75
N PRO A 218 -5.89 14.42 -14.23
CA PRO A 218 -6.84 15.51 -13.93
C PRO A 218 -8.26 15.29 -14.46
N GLU A 219 -8.42 14.42 -15.46
CA GLU A 219 -9.74 14.13 -16.06
C GLU A 219 -10.39 12.86 -15.46
N ARG A 220 -9.75 12.24 -14.48
CA ARG A 220 -10.19 10.98 -13.90
C ARG A 220 -10.55 11.16 -12.44
N PRO A 221 -11.82 10.92 -12.02
CA PRO A 221 -12.18 11.02 -10.61
C PRO A 221 -11.55 9.90 -9.80
N LEU A 222 -11.19 10.19 -8.55
CA LEU A 222 -10.87 9.17 -7.55
C LEU A 222 -12.15 8.42 -7.20
N GLN A 223 -12.20 7.13 -7.49
CA GLN A 223 -13.34 6.27 -7.19
C GLN A 223 -13.16 5.53 -5.87
N ALA A 224 -12.01 4.90 -5.68
CA ALA A 224 -11.77 4.08 -4.51
C ALA A 224 -10.33 4.21 -4.01
N VAL A 225 -10.14 4.06 -2.70
CA VAL A 225 -8.84 4.02 -2.03
C VAL A 225 -8.79 2.82 -1.12
N PHE A 226 -7.74 2.00 -1.21
CA PHE A 226 -7.50 0.84 -0.35
C PHE A 226 -6.09 0.89 0.23
N GLY A 227 -5.95 0.50 1.50
CA GLY A 227 -4.66 0.42 2.19
C GLY A 227 -4.56 1.31 3.42
N GLY A 228 -3.34 1.54 3.91
CA GLY A 228 -3.07 2.33 5.10
C GLY A 228 -3.14 3.84 4.84
N THR A 229 -3.45 4.59 5.90
CA THR A 229 -3.46 6.06 5.91
C THR A 229 -2.54 6.65 6.96
N HIS A 230 -1.76 5.81 7.62
CA HIS A 230 -0.77 6.12 8.66
C HIS A 230 -1.28 7.09 9.75
N LEU A 231 -2.38 6.70 10.43
CA LEU A 231 -2.96 7.47 11.54
C LEU A 231 -2.53 6.91 12.90
N VAL A 232 -1.44 6.14 12.92
CA VAL A 232 -0.76 5.67 14.13
C VAL A 232 0.65 6.28 14.20
N PRO A 233 1.13 6.68 15.39
CA PRO A 233 0.40 6.80 16.65
C PRO A 233 -0.81 7.73 16.51
N PRO A 234 -1.90 7.51 17.30
CA PRO A 234 -3.14 8.26 17.11
C PRO A 234 -3.00 9.74 17.49
N ASP A 235 -3.36 10.60 16.54
CA ASP A 235 -3.56 12.03 16.73
C ASP A 235 -5.02 12.34 16.36
N PRO A 236 -5.88 12.70 17.34
CA PRO A 236 -7.30 12.95 17.10
C PRO A 236 -7.58 14.02 16.05
N GLU A 237 -6.77 15.09 16.00
CA GLU A 237 -6.95 16.15 15.02
C GLU A 237 -6.58 15.68 13.60
N ARG A 238 -5.48 14.95 13.44
CA ARG A 238 -5.07 14.35 12.17
C ARG A 238 -6.11 13.35 11.67
N ILE A 239 -6.63 12.50 12.57
CA ILE A 239 -7.68 11.52 12.28
C ILE A 239 -8.94 12.24 11.79
N ALA A 240 -9.39 13.27 12.52
CA ALA A 240 -10.59 14.02 12.16
C ALA A 240 -10.44 14.73 10.80
N ARG A 241 -9.31 15.38 10.54
CA ARG A 241 -9.03 16.06 9.27
C ARG A 241 -8.97 15.06 8.11
N THR A 242 -8.40 13.89 8.33
CA THR A 242 -8.32 12.84 7.29
C THR A 242 -9.71 12.29 6.98
N ALA A 243 -10.49 11.94 7.99
CA ALA A 243 -11.87 11.49 7.80
C ALA A 243 -12.75 12.55 7.12
N ASP A 244 -12.56 13.83 7.47
CA ASP A 244 -13.29 14.94 6.85
C ASP A 244 -12.94 15.11 5.36
N TYR A 245 -11.68 14.94 4.98
CA TYR A 245 -11.27 14.90 3.58
C TYR A 245 -12.01 13.80 2.81
N PHE A 246 -12.02 12.56 3.31
CA PHE A 246 -12.73 11.45 2.66
C PHE A 246 -14.24 11.69 2.60
N ARG A 247 -14.84 12.26 3.64
CA ARG A 247 -16.28 12.56 3.69
C ARG A 247 -16.73 13.57 2.63
N HIS A 248 -15.86 14.53 2.28
CA HIS A 248 -16.18 15.59 1.31
C HIS A 248 -15.60 15.32 -0.08
N SER A 249 -14.84 14.23 -0.26
CA SER A 249 -14.31 13.81 -1.57
C SER A 249 -15.39 13.10 -2.40
N PHE A 250 -15.10 12.89 -3.68
CA PHE A 250 -15.90 12.07 -4.58
C PHE A 250 -15.60 10.57 -4.49
N ILE A 251 -14.78 10.15 -3.53
CA ILE A 251 -14.44 8.75 -3.29
C ILE A 251 -15.70 7.99 -2.86
N THR A 252 -16.04 6.96 -3.60
CA THR A 252 -17.26 6.14 -3.35
C THR A 252 -16.97 4.86 -2.57
N CYS A 253 -15.69 4.52 -2.40
CA CYS A 253 -15.25 3.38 -1.60
C CYS A 253 -13.91 3.69 -0.91
N ALA A 254 -13.89 3.67 0.41
CA ALA A 254 -12.73 3.90 1.27
C ALA A 254 -12.44 2.63 2.08
N GLY A 255 -11.68 1.71 1.50
CA GLY A 255 -11.19 0.48 2.15
C GLY A 255 -9.92 0.72 2.96
N VAL A 256 -9.93 1.74 3.83
CA VAL A 256 -8.77 2.06 4.66
C VAL A 256 -8.57 1.02 5.76
N CYS A 257 -7.31 0.67 6.05
CA CYS A 257 -6.98 -0.44 6.94
C CYS A 257 -5.55 -0.32 7.52
N HIS A 258 -5.01 -1.37 8.09
CA HIS A 258 -3.62 -1.54 8.51
C HIS A 258 -3.16 -0.41 9.47
N CYS A 259 -2.22 0.44 9.07
CA CYS A 259 -1.68 1.54 9.87
C CYS A 259 -2.65 2.74 10.01
N THR A 260 -3.88 2.66 9.48
CA THR A 260 -4.98 3.57 9.86
C THR A 260 -5.30 3.45 11.35
N GLY A 261 -5.07 2.27 11.92
CA GLY A 261 -5.18 1.99 13.34
C GLY A 261 -6.61 2.00 13.89
N PRO A 262 -6.83 1.43 15.08
CA PRO A 262 -8.18 1.22 15.62
C PRO A 262 -8.99 2.52 15.78
N MET A 263 -8.37 3.60 16.29
CA MET A 263 -9.04 4.89 16.47
C MET A 263 -9.41 5.54 15.13
N GLY A 264 -8.51 5.47 14.13
CA GLY A 264 -8.79 5.95 12.79
C GLY A 264 -9.95 5.19 12.16
N LEU A 265 -9.92 3.85 12.21
CA LEU A 265 -10.97 2.99 11.66
C LEU A 265 -12.33 3.24 12.33
N GLU A 266 -12.37 3.46 13.65
CA GLU A 266 -13.59 3.81 14.36
C GLU A 266 -14.19 5.13 13.85
N VAL A 267 -13.37 6.17 13.72
CA VAL A 267 -13.82 7.46 13.19
C VAL A 267 -14.30 7.34 11.75
N PHE A 268 -13.60 6.60 10.89
CA PHE A 268 -14.04 6.35 9.53
C PHE A 268 -15.39 5.63 9.49
N ALA A 269 -15.57 4.60 10.30
CA ALA A 269 -16.84 3.86 10.37
C ALA A 269 -18.02 4.74 10.80
N GLN A 270 -17.78 5.71 11.67
CA GLN A 270 -18.82 6.60 12.17
C GLN A 270 -19.10 7.80 11.26
N THR A 271 -18.12 8.28 10.48
CA THR A 271 -18.20 9.60 9.84
C THR A 271 -18.03 9.60 8.34
N VAL A 272 -17.47 8.55 7.73
CA VAL A 272 -17.18 8.47 6.28
C VAL A 272 -18.19 7.52 5.61
N PRO A 273 -19.17 8.03 4.85
CA PRO A 273 -20.20 7.19 4.22
C PRO A 273 -19.64 6.16 3.23
N ALA A 274 -18.50 6.47 2.61
CA ALA A 274 -17.81 5.59 1.67
C ALA A 274 -16.96 4.50 2.34
N TYR A 275 -16.89 4.47 3.68
CA TYR A 275 -16.03 3.51 4.39
C TYR A 275 -16.48 2.06 4.16
N LEU A 276 -15.52 1.22 3.81
CA LEU A 276 -15.67 -0.22 3.66
C LEU A 276 -14.75 -0.92 4.67
N PRO A 277 -15.29 -1.66 5.66
CA PRO A 277 -14.47 -2.50 6.54
C PRO A 277 -13.58 -3.43 5.73
N THR A 278 -12.27 -3.33 5.95
CA THR A 278 -11.25 -4.04 5.18
C THR A 278 -10.43 -4.93 6.10
N GLY A 279 -10.10 -6.12 5.62
CA GLY A 279 -9.31 -7.13 6.32
C GLY A 279 -8.96 -8.27 5.39
N ALA A 280 -8.13 -9.20 5.86
CA ALA A 280 -7.78 -10.39 5.10
C ALA A 280 -9.04 -11.16 4.66
N GLY A 281 -9.13 -11.45 3.37
CA GLY A 281 -10.28 -12.09 2.74
C GLY A 281 -11.25 -11.11 2.08
N LEU A 282 -11.12 -9.79 2.22
CA LEU A 282 -11.93 -8.84 1.44
C LEU A 282 -11.75 -9.12 -0.04
N VAL A 283 -12.86 -9.27 -0.74
CA VAL A 283 -12.92 -9.26 -2.20
C VAL A 283 -13.78 -8.08 -2.64
N TRP A 284 -13.19 -7.17 -3.40
CA TRP A 284 -13.90 -6.02 -3.95
C TRP A 284 -13.75 -6.00 -5.47
N GLN A 285 -14.79 -5.53 -6.15
CA GLN A 285 -14.80 -5.39 -7.61
C GLN A 285 -15.30 -4.01 -8.01
N THR A 286 -14.68 -3.44 -9.05
CA THR A 286 -15.19 -2.19 -9.63
C THR A 286 -16.62 -2.42 -10.13
N PRO A 287 -17.54 -1.44 -9.91
CA PRO A 287 -18.87 -1.50 -10.45
C PRO A 287 -18.83 -1.75 -11.97
N SER A 288 -19.61 -2.71 -12.44
CA SER A 288 -19.79 -2.93 -13.88
C SER A 288 -20.66 -1.82 -14.45
N PHE A 289 -20.07 -0.93 -15.25
CA PHE A 289 -20.86 -0.06 -16.11
C PHE A 289 -21.31 -0.89 -17.31
N ALA A 290 -22.60 -1.21 -17.40
CA ALA A 290 -23.18 -1.67 -18.65
C ALA A 290 -22.91 -0.57 -19.69
N ARG A 291 -22.11 -0.84 -20.73
CA ARG A 291 -22.05 0.04 -21.89
C ARG A 291 -23.45 0.10 -22.46
N THR A 292 -24.18 1.17 -22.19
CA THR A 292 -25.36 1.49 -22.96
C THR A 292 -24.87 1.75 -24.39
N SER A 293 -25.03 0.78 -25.24
CA SER A 293 -24.94 0.97 -26.70
C SER A 293 -26.02 1.96 -27.10
N ALA A 294 -25.70 3.27 -26.99
CA ALA A 294 -26.49 4.29 -27.63
C ALA A 294 -26.39 4.05 -29.12
N GLY A 295 -27.42 3.41 -29.64
CA GLY A 295 -27.57 3.17 -31.06
C GLY A 295 -27.45 4.49 -31.83
N ARG A 296 -26.43 4.58 -32.68
CA ARG A 296 -26.48 5.51 -33.79
C ARG A 296 -27.71 5.10 -34.64
N LYS A 297 -28.77 5.84 -34.51
CA LYS A 297 -29.77 5.88 -35.58
C LYS A 297 -29.17 6.73 -36.68
N GLU A 298 -28.70 6.08 -37.71
CA GLU A 298 -28.47 6.74 -39.00
C GLU A 298 -29.85 7.16 -39.54
N ASN A 299 -29.98 8.43 -39.86
CA ASN A 299 -30.96 9.00 -40.77
C ASN A 299 -30.19 9.56 -41.93
#